data_311a0d811fc6c8044b3361ec777facfd
#
_entry.id   311a0d811fc6c8044b3361ec777facfd
#
_cell.length_a   1.000
_cell.length_b   1.000
_cell.length_c   1.000
_cell.angle_alpha   90.00
_cell.angle_beta   90.00
_cell.angle_gamma   90.00
#
_symmetry.space_group_name_H-M   'P 1'
#
loop_
_entity.id
_entity.type
_entity.pdbx_description
1 polymer ?
#
loop_
_entity_poly.entity_id
_entity_poly.type
_entity_poly.pdbx_seq_one_letter_code
_entity_poly.pdbx_strand_id
1 'polypeptide(L)'
;GSHPLESLPDVRPLQPGEFQIIPPDAPLPPMHGLKLNESRRFGDVILTPLRVSREPLTFEHFQTHTPEPRLTSKPVLKLWLQFKNVSRDYAFLPYDNSLMSHRHPMFATDEFTQANSGLNLAGTTNAPRILNFLHTALSNLLLTGQHVDTPVTPGQTVEVFVASAELPETELKQASWTWRIQFRKGVHQPSGHGVTTLVDVTFDTSEILLAEATPAPK
;
A
#
# COMPACT_ATOMS: atom_id res chain seq x y z
N GLY A 1 13.55 -19.66 -21.26
CA GLY A 1 13.48 -19.00 -19.99
C GLY A 1 12.04 -18.75 -19.64
N SER A 2 11.61 -19.08 -18.44
CA SER A 2 10.24 -18.84 -17.98
C SER A 2 9.94 -17.35 -18.04
N HIS A 3 8.75 -17.01 -18.49
CA HIS A 3 8.28 -15.62 -18.49
C HIS A 3 8.28 -15.09 -17.05
N PRO A 4 8.73 -13.85 -16.78
CA PRO A 4 8.80 -13.31 -15.41
C PRO A 4 7.46 -13.34 -14.64
N LEU A 5 6.35 -13.46 -15.36
CA LEU A 5 5.01 -13.55 -14.79
C LEU A 5 4.61 -14.98 -14.38
N GLU A 6 5.36 -16.01 -14.77
CA GLU A 6 5.05 -17.42 -14.47
C GLU A 6 5.32 -17.83 -13.02
N SER A 7 6.12 -17.05 -12.30
CA SER A 7 6.39 -17.29 -10.87
C SER A 7 5.33 -16.71 -9.93
N LEU A 8 4.15 -16.37 -10.46
CA LEU A 8 3.08 -15.75 -9.70
C LEU A 8 2.11 -16.77 -9.14
N PRO A 9 1.55 -16.52 -7.96
CA PRO A 9 0.37 -17.23 -7.54
C PRO A 9 -0.72 -17.05 -8.61
N ASP A 10 -1.38 -18.15 -8.98
CA ASP A 10 -2.51 -18.13 -9.91
C ASP A 10 -3.51 -17.07 -9.47
N VAL A 11 -3.66 -16.04 -10.28
CA VAL A 11 -4.73 -15.05 -10.09
C VAL A 11 -6.01 -15.69 -10.62
N ARG A 12 -6.59 -16.59 -9.83
CA ARG A 12 -7.92 -17.07 -10.16
C ARG A 12 -8.93 -15.94 -9.96
N PRO A 13 -9.96 -15.83 -10.80
CA PRO A 13 -11.05 -14.91 -10.55
C PRO A 13 -11.68 -15.17 -9.18
N LEU A 14 -11.92 -14.11 -8.42
CA LEU A 14 -12.63 -14.22 -7.14
C LEU A 14 -14.04 -14.72 -7.39
N GLN A 15 -14.48 -15.68 -6.57
CA GLN A 15 -15.87 -16.10 -6.56
C GLN A 15 -16.73 -15.06 -5.82
N PRO A 16 -18.02 -14.94 -6.14
CA PRO A 16 -18.92 -14.08 -5.37
C PRO A 16 -18.82 -14.37 -3.86
N GLY A 17 -18.54 -13.36 -3.06
CA GLY A 17 -18.37 -13.49 -1.61
C GLY A 17 -16.95 -13.81 -1.13
N GLU A 18 -16.00 -14.03 -2.02
CA GLU A 18 -14.58 -14.16 -1.68
C GLU A 18 -13.90 -12.81 -1.55
N PHE A 19 -12.96 -12.72 -0.61
CA PHE A 19 -12.08 -11.56 -0.45
C PHE A 19 -10.67 -11.95 -0.79
N GLN A 20 -9.95 -11.06 -1.43
CA GLN A 20 -8.51 -11.19 -1.53
C GLN A 20 -7.86 -10.35 -0.43
N ILE A 21 -7.66 -10.96 0.71
CA ILE A 21 -6.85 -10.40 1.80
C ILE A 21 -5.41 -10.85 1.56
N ILE A 22 -4.45 -9.98 1.86
CA ILE A 22 -3.05 -10.37 1.93
C ILE A 22 -2.90 -11.36 3.10
N PRO A 23 -2.52 -12.61 2.86
CA PRO A 23 -2.29 -13.55 3.95
C PRO A 23 -1.08 -13.09 4.77
N PRO A 24 -1.23 -12.86 6.09
CA PRO A 24 -0.11 -12.39 6.91
C PRO A 24 1.02 -13.42 7.04
N ASP A 25 0.70 -14.70 6.88
CA ASP A 25 1.57 -15.85 7.03
C ASP A 25 1.95 -16.52 5.70
N ALA A 26 1.49 -16.00 4.56
CA ALA A 26 1.86 -16.58 3.28
C ALA A 26 3.38 -16.54 3.08
N PRO A 27 4.01 -17.65 2.69
CA PRO A 27 5.42 -17.66 2.38
C PRO A 27 5.70 -16.74 1.19
N LEU A 28 6.72 -15.90 1.32
CA LEU A 28 7.17 -15.06 0.20
C LEU A 28 8.15 -15.82 -0.68
N PRO A 29 8.12 -15.59 -1.99
CA PRO A 29 9.18 -16.05 -2.88
C PRO A 29 10.53 -15.50 -2.43
N PRO A 30 11.64 -16.18 -2.74
CA PRO A 30 12.98 -15.65 -2.51
C PRO A 30 13.12 -14.24 -3.10
N MET A 31 13.85 -13.37 -2.43
CA MET A 31 14.12 -11.99 -2.85
C MET A 31 12.93 -11.03 -2.76
N HIS A 32 11.81 -11.41 -2.11
CA HIS A 32 10.67 -10.53 -1.88
C HIS A 32 10.70 -9.79 -0.54
N GLY A 33 11.82 -9.84 0.18
CA GLY A 33 12.11 -8.96 1.32
C GLY A 33 12.94 -7.77 0.87
N LEU A 34 12.57 -6.56 1.29
CA LEU A 34 13.25 -5.30 1.00
C LEU A 34 13.49 -4.52 2.28
N LYS A 35 14.54 -3.71 2.30
CA LYS A 35 14.77 -2.65 3.28
C LYS A 35 14.44 -1.29 2.67
N LEU A 36 14.37 -0.26 3.50
CA LEU A 36 14.25 1.11 3.01
C LEU A 36 15.42 1.45 2.08
N ASN A 37 15.12 2.16 1.01
CA ASN A 37 16.05 2.56 -0.06
C ASN A 37 16.65 1.41 -0.88
N GLU A 38 16.18 0.19 -0.72
CA GLU A 38 16.54 -0.94 -1.57
C GLU A 38 15.62 -1.02 -2.78
N SER A 39 16.18 -0.89 -3.98
CA SER A 39 15.42 -0.99 -5.24
C SER A 39 15.46 -2.41 -5.79
N ARG A 40 14.31 -2.91 -6.22
CA ARG A 40 14.24 -4.23 -6.86
C ARG A 40 13.20 -4.27 -7.97
N ARG A 41 13.55 -4.98 -9.04
CA ARG A 41 12.65 -5.22 -10.16
C ARG A 41 11.75 -6.43 -9.87
N PHE A 42 10.45 -6.23 -10.13
CA PHE A 42 9.42 -7.25 -10.12
C PHE A 42 8.64 -7.14 -11.44
N GLY A 43 8.83 -8.08 -12.34
CA GLY A 43 8.19 -8.01 -13.66
C GLY A 43 8.52 -6.72 -14.41
N ASP A 44 7.49 -5.92 -14.64
CA ASP A 44 7.57 -4.64 -15.37
C ASP A 44 7.59 -3.41 -14.46
N VAL A 45 7.91 -3.58 -13.19
CA VAL A 45 8.05 -2.47 -12.24
C VAL A 45 9.33 -2.61 -11.41
N ILE A 46 9.96 -1.47 -11.10
CA ILE A 46 10.96 -1.37 -10.05
C ILE A 46 10.30 -0.72 -8.85
N LEU A 47 10.33 -1.41 -7.72
CA LEU A 47 9.86 -0.93 -6.43
C LEU A 47 11.05 -0.48 -5.58
N THR A 48 10.92 0.69 -4.97
CA THR A 48 11.83 1.21 -3.94
C THR A 48 11.02 1.70 -2.76
N PRO A 49 11.06 1.02 -1.60
CA PRO A 49 10.58 1.60 -0.35
C PRO A 49 11.46 2.78 0.04
N LEU A 50 10.89 3.97 0.18
CA LEU A 50 11.68 5.20 0.37
C LEU A 50 11.90 5.51 1.85
N ARG A 51 10.82 5.58 2.59
CA ARG A 51 10.83 6.03 4.00
C ARG A 51 9.56 5.59 4.71
N VAL A 52 9.62 5.59 6.02
CA VAL A 52 8.43 5.51 6.89
C VAL A 52 8.34 6.84 7.64
N SER A 53 7.20 7.49 7.58
CA SER A 53 6.92 8.71 8.33
C SER A 53 5.77 8.49 9.31
N ARG A 54 5.80 9.19 10.46
CA ARG A 54 4.70 9.20 11.42
C ARG A 54 4.02 10.57 11.37
N GLU A 55 2.84 10.61 10.83
CA GLU A 55 2.07 11.83 10.62
C GLU A 55 0.58 11.53 10.51
N PRO A 56 -0.31 12.52 10.72
CA PRO A 56 -1.73 12.32 10.50
C PRO A 56 -2.05 12.13 9.00
N LEU A 57 -3.15 11.44 8.73
CA LEU A 57 -3.77 11.43 7.40
C LEU A 57 -4.58 12.70 7.22
N THR A 58 -4.48 13.28 6.04
CA THR A 58 -5.35 14.35 5.55
C THR A 58 -6.13 13.87 4.34
N PHE A 59 -7.24 14.52 4.07
CA PHE A 59 -8.20 14.07 3.06
C PHE A 59 -8.48 15.16 2.04
N GLU A 60 -8.81 14.74 0.83
CA GLU A 60 -9.23 15.61 -0.26
C GLU A 60 -10.43 15.02 -1.00
N HIS A 61 -11.20 15.85 -1.66
CA HIS A 61 -12.33 15.41 -2.44
C HIS A 61 -11.85 14.71 -3.73
N PHE A 62 -12.41 13.53 -4.03
CA PHE A 62 -11.91 12.66 -5.10
C PHE A 62 -11.99 13.25 -6.52
N GLN A 63 -12.92 14.17 -6.79
CA GLN A 63 -13.07 14.79 -8.11
C GLN A 63 -12.31 16.11 -8.25
N THR A 64 -12.30 16.92 -7.20
CA THR A 64 -11.77 18.27 -7.26
C THR A 64 -10.39 18.41 -6.63
N HIS A 65 -9.95 17.37 -5.92
CA HIS A 65 -8.71 17.40 -5.13
C HIS A 65 -8.63 18.57 -4.14
N THR A 66 -9.82 19.11 -3.75
CA THR A 66 -9.88 20.14 -2.72
C THR A 66 -9.67 19.53 -1.34
N PRO A 67 -8.77 20.10 -0.51
CA PRO A 67 -8.55 19.62 0.85
C PRO A 67 -9.84 19.65 1.68
N GLU A 68 -10.05 18.62 2.53
CA GLU A 68 -11.10 18.59 3.55
C GLU A 68 -10.46 18.82 4.94
N PRO A 69 -10.34 20.07 5.39
CA PRO A 69 -9.57 20.41 6.59
C PRO A 69 -10.21 19.96 7.90
N ARG A 70 -11.47 19.55 7.86
CA ARG A 70 -12.21 19.11 9.04
C ARG A 70 -11.96 17.64 9.39
N LEU A 71 -11.37 16.89 8.46
CA LEU A 71 -11.07 15.48 8.64
C LEU A 71 -9.56 15.29 8.69
N THR A 72 -9.08 14.90 9.85
CA THR A 72 -7.67 14.57 10.08
C THR A 72 -7.62 13.39 11.04
N SER A 73 -6.82 12.40 10.73
CA SER A 73 -6.60 11.28 11.65
C SER A 73 -5.67 11.68 12.80
N LYS A 74 -5.62 10.85 13.84
CA LYS A 74 -4.46 10.79 14.71
C LYS A 74 -3.23 10.29 13.92
N PRO A 75 -2.02 10.44 14.45
CA PRO A 75 -0.84 9.98 13.74
C PRO A 75 -0.90 8.49 13.39
N VAL A 76 -0.55 8.19 12.16
CA VAL A 76 -0.36 6.85 11.59
C VAL A 76 1.07 6.70 11.11
N LEU A 77 1.50 5.49 10.78
CA LEU A 77 2.69 5.29 9.98
C LEU A 77 2.31 5.28 8.50
N LYS A 78 3.08 5.99 7.69
CA LYS A 78 3.02 5.96 6.23
C LYS A 78 4.30 5.34 5.70
N LEU A 79 4.19 4.23 4.99
CA LEU A 79 5.30 3.68 4.19
C LEU A 79 5.20 4.24 2.78
N TRP A 80 6.17 5.05 2.40
CA TRP A 80 6.29 5.65 1.09
C TRP A 80 7.01 4.72 0.14
N LEU A 81 6.41 4.50 -1.01
CA LEU A 81 6.85 3.56 -2.03
C LEU A 81 7.01 4.30 -3.36
N GLN A 82 8.10 4.05 -4.03
CA GLN A 82 8.32 4.51 -5.38
C GLN A 82 8.17 3.34 -6.35
N PHE A 83 7.31 3.50 -7.34
CA PHE A 83 7.15 2.56 -8.45
C PHE A 83 7.61 3.19 -9.75
N LYS A 84 8.54 2.54 -10.43
CA LYS A 84 8.97 2.91 -11.78
C LYS A 84 8.48 1.87 -12.78
N ASN A 85 7.69 2.29 -13.76
CA ASN A 85 7.29 1.42 -14.85
C ASN A 85 8.47 1.19 -15.81
N VAL A 86 8.87 -0.08 -15.96
CA VAL A 86 9.94 -0.52 -16.87
C VAL A 86 9.42 -1.43 -17.96
N SER A 87 8.10 -1.45 -18.19
CA SER A 87 7.50 -2.06 -19.37
C SER A 87 7.94 -1.31 -20.63
N ARG A 88 7.77 -1.97 -21.79
CA ARG A 88 8.18 -1.38 -23.07
C ARG A 88 7.18 -0.37 -23.59
N ASP A 89 5.88 -0.66 -23.50
CA ASP A 89 4.86 -0.05 -24.34
C ASP A 89 3.49 0.13 -23.70
N TYR A 90 3.32 -0.12 -22.41
CA TYR A 90 2.02 0.08 -21.75
C TYR A 90 2.10 0.80 -20.42
N ALA A 91 1.07 1.60 -20.16
CA ALA A 91 0.86 2.24 -18.87
C ALA A 91 0.01 1.35 -17.96
N PHE A 92 0.28 1.35 -16.66
CA PHE A 92 -0.55 0.67 -15.67
C PHE A 92 -0.42 1.32 -14.30
N LEU A 93 -1.32 0.96 -13.39
CA LEU A 93 -1.28 1.36 -11.99
C LEU A 93 -0.64 0.25 -11.16
N PRO A 94 0.61 0.40 -10.71
CA PRO A 94 1.23 -0.57 -9.80
C PRO A 94 0.47 -0.68 -8.48
N TYR A 95 -0.11 0.43 -8.01
CA TYR A 95 -0.86 0.50 -6.76
C TYR A 95 -2.06 1.43 -6.92
N ASP A 96 -3.24 0.98 -6.55
CA ASP A 96 -4.50 1.73 -6.65
C ASP A 96 -5.47 1.39 -5.52
N ASN A 97 -6.63 2.02 -5.52
CA ASN A 97 -7.65 1.82 -4.49
C ASN A 97 -8.07 0.36 -4.31
N SER A 98 -8.07 -0.45 -5.38
CA SER A 98 -8.45 -1.86 -5.30
C SER A 98 -7.41 -2.73 -4.58
N LEU A 99 -6.16 -2.28 -4.52
CA LEU A 99 -5.07 -2.91 -3.78
C LEU A 99 -4.86 -2.29 -2.40
N MET A 100 -5.33 -1.06 -2.18
CA MET A 100 -5.19 -0.37 -0.90
C MET A 100 -6.16 -0.87 0.15
N SER A 101 -7.38 -1.16 -0.25
CA SER A 101 -8.43 -1.58 0.67
C SER A 101 -9.29 -2.66 0.07
N HIS A 102 -9.85 -3.48 0.92
CA HIS A 102 -10.89 -4.40 0.54
C HIS A 102 -12.14 -4.15 1.37
N ARG A 103 -13.26 -4.49 0.81
CA ARG A 103 -14.57 -4.29 1.41
C ARG A 103 -15.35 -5.58 1.44
N HIS A 104 -16.04 -5.82 2.56
CA HIS A 104 -16.94 -6.95 2.64
C HIS A 104 -18.13 -6.75 1.68
N PRO A 105 -18.40 -7.65 0.70
CA PRO A 105 -19.43 -7.43 -0.30
C PRO A 105 -20.85 -7.39 0.26
N MET A 106 -21.08 -8.02 1.41
CA MET A 106 -22.40 -8.04 2.05
C MET A 106 -22.68 -6.86 2.97
N PHE A 107 -21.65 -6.10 3.37
CA PHE A 107 -21.78 -5.02 4.33
C PHE A 107 -21.20 -3.74 3.74
N ALA A 108 -22.08 -2.81 3.44
CA ALA A 108 -21.73 -1.54 2.83
C ALA A 108 -21.35 -0.47 3.88
N THR A 109 -20.88 -0.87 5.05
CA THR A 109 -20.50 0.03 6.15
C THR A 109 -18.98 0.19 6.25
N ASP A 110 -18.54 1.28 6.83
CA ASP A 110 -17.13 1.65 6.95
C ASP A 110 -16.34 0.66 7.80
N GLU A 111 -16.96 0.08 8.79
CA GLU A 111 -16.35 -0.89 9.70
C GLU A 111 -15.87 -2.18 9.02
N PHE A 112 -16.37 -2.47 7.81
CA PHE A 112 -15.95 -3.62 7.00
C PHE A 112 -14.98 -3.26 5.86
N THR A 113 -14.55 -2.03 5.80
CA THR A 113 -13.51 -1.61 4.86
C THR A 113 -12.16 -1.63 5.58
N GLN A 114 -11.23 -2.43 5.08
CA GLN A 114 -9.91 -2.61 5.68
C GLN A 114 -8.81 -2.34 4.66
N ALA A 115 -7.69 -1.81 5.11
CA ALA A 115 -6.52 -1.68 4.26
C ALA A 115 -5.97 -3.06 3.88
N ASN A 116 -5.60 -3.21 2.62
CA ASN A 116 -4.99 -4.44 2.12
C ASN A 116 -3.46 -4.36 2.24
N SER A 117 -2.99 -4.07 3.42
CA SER A 117 -1.58 -4.13 3.81
C SER A 117 -1.49 -4.45 5.29
N GLY A 118 -0.43 -5.11 5.71
CA GLY A 118 -0.24 -5.52 7.09
C GLY A 118 1.08 -5.04 7.66
N LEU A 119 1.03 -4.34 8.80
CA LEU A 119 2.20 -3.93 9.58
C LEU A 119 2.28 -4.76 10.86
N ASN A 120 3.41 -5.41 11.07
CA ASN A 120 3.67 -6.27 12.23
C ASN A 120 5.04 -5.97 12.84
N LEU A 121 5.22 -6.39 14.09
CA LEU A 121 6.56 -6.60 14.61
C LEU A 121 7.24 -7.70 13.78
N ALA A 122 8.51 -7.51 13.44
CA ALA A 122 9.25 -8.47 12.64
C ALA A 122 9.25 -9.85 13.31
N GLY A 123 8.99 -10.88 12.51
CA GLY A 123 8.87 -12.26 12.99
C GLY A 123 7.53 -12.61 13.65
N THR A 124 6.54 -11.71 13.65
CA THR A 124 5.19 -11.99 14.15
C THR A 124 4.16 -11.83 13.04
N THR A 125 3.12 -12.67 13.08
CA THR A 125 1.98 -12.58 12.14
C THR A 125 0.63 -12.51 12.88
N ASN A 126 0.67 -12.52 14.22
CA ASN A 126 -0.52 -12.79 15.04
C ASN A 126 -1.48 -11.62 15.21
N ALA A 127 -1.07 -10.42 14.89
CA ALA A 127 -1.93 -9.24 15.01
C ALA A 127 -1.48 -8.15 14.02
N PRO A 128 -1.73 -8.33 12.71
CA PRO A 128 -1.37 -7.32 11.74
C PRO A 128 -2.12 -6.03 12.05
N ARG A 129 -1.40 -4.92 12.06
CA ARG A 129 -2.02 -3.61 12.10
C ARG A 129 -2.46 -3.24 10.70
N ILE A 130 -3.73 -2.99 10.55
CA ILE A 130 -4.36 -2.62 9.29
C ILE A 130 -5.09 -1.29 9.47
N LEU A 131 -5.22 -0.55 8.42
CA LEU A 131 -6.03 0.64 8.39
C LEU A 131 -7.48 0.25 8.09
N ASN A 132 -8.38 0.50 9.04
CA ASN A 132 -9.75 -0.03 9.00
C ASN A 132 -10.75 0.82 8.23
N PHE A 133 -10.35 1.95 7.71
CA PHE A 133 -11.29 2.72 6.91
C PHE A 133 -10.55 3.33 5.75
N LEU A 134 -11.14 3.77 4.80
CA LEU A 134 -10.65 4.77 3.89
C LEU A 134 -11.56 5.07 2.76
N HIS A 135 -12.04 4.12 2.09
CA HIS A 135 -12.88 4.37 0.95
C HIS A 135 -14.11 3.48 1.07
N THR A 136 -15.14 4.01 1.66
CA THR A 136 -16.44 3.43 1.39
C THR A 136 -16.80 3.75 -0.04
N ALA A 137 -17.57 2.90 -0.70
CA ALA A 137 -18.11 3.23 -2.02
C ALA A 137 -18.98 4.52 -2.01
N LEU A 138 -19.29 5.04 -0.84
CA LEU A 138 -20.04 6.26 -0.60
C LEU A 138 -19.14 7.44 -0.18
N SER A 139 -17.84 7.20 0.02
CA SER A 139 -16.91 8.28 0.39
C SER A 139 -16.49 9.05 -0.86
N ASN A 140 -16.60 10.37 -0.77
CA ASN A 140 -16.10 11.30 -1.77
C ASN A 140 -14.65 11.75 -1.48
N LEU A 141 -13.95 11.05 -0.59
CA LEU A 141 -12.65 11.45 -0.10
C LEU A 141 -11.55 10.49 -0.52
N LEU A 142 -10.39 11.05 -0.86
CA LEU A 142 -9.12 10.36 -1.05
C LEU A 142 -8.15 10.78 0.04
N LEU A 143 -7.11 9.99 0.24
CA LEU A 143 -5.97 10.41 1.05
C LEU A 143 -5.12 11.40 0.26
N THR A 144 -4.88 12.56 0.85
CA THR A 144 -4.06 13.60 0.22
C THR A 144 -2.65 13.08 -0.07
N GLY A 145 -2.18 13.31 -1.29
CA GLY A 145 -0.80 13.00 -1.70
C GLY A 145 -0.52 11.54 -2.04
N GLN A 146 -1.55 10.72 -2.22
CA GLN A 146 -1.36 9.29 -2.45
C GLN A 146 -1.08 8.90 -3.91
N HIS A 147 -1.54 9.69 -4.88
CA HIS A 147 -1.26 9.52 -6.34
C HIS A 147 -1.58 8.12 -6.91
N VAL A 148 -2.78 7.62 -6.65
CA VAL A 148 -3.21 6.24 -7.01
C VAL A 148 -4.20 6.16 -8.17
N ASP A 149 -4.44 7.25 -8.87
CA ASP A 149 -5.49 7.41 -9.88
C ASP A 149 -4.96 7.57 -11.31
N THR A 150 -3.66 7.82 -11.48
CA THR A 150 -3.07 8.06 -12.78
C THR A 150 -2.13 6.93 -13.19
N PRO A 151 -2.38 6.22 -14.31
CA PRO A 151 -1.50 5.18 -14.80
C PRO A 151 -0.08 5.71 -15.06
N VAL A 152 0.91 4.92 -14.66
CA VAL A 152 2.32 5.22 -14.84
C VAL A 152 2.75 4.75 -16.21
N THR A 153 3.19 5.67 -17.07
CA THR A 153 3.67 5.35 -18.43
C THR A 153 5.08 4.75 -18.40
N PRO A 154 5.50 4.05 -19.47
CA PRO A 154 6.86 3.49 -19.54
C PRO A 154 7.95 4.50 -19.24
N GLY A 155 8.89 4.13 -18.39
CA GLY A 155 9.99 4.97 -17.94
C GLY A 155 9.65 5.95 -16.83
N GLN A 156 8.37 6.22 -16.57
CA GLN A 156 7.94 7.14 -15.53
C GLN A 156 7.93 6.49 -14.15
N THR A 157 7.92 7.34 -13.14
CA THR A 157 7.94 6.98 -11.73
C THR A 157 6.80 7.66 -11.01
N VAL A 158 6.19 6.97 -10.05
CA VAL A 158 5.19 7.52 -9.13
C VAL A 158 5.58 7.20 -7.69
N GLU A 159 5.33 8.12 -6.77
CA GLU A 159 5.35 7.86 -5.33
C GLU A 159 3.93 7.69 -4.82
N VAL A 160 3.74 6.67 -4.02
CA VAL A 160 2.49 6.38 -3.31
C VAL A 160 2.82 6.05 -1.85
N PHE A 161 1.84 6.07 -0.98
CA PHE A 161 2.03 5.54 0.36
C PHE A 161 0.93 4.56 0.76
N VAL A 162 1.28 3.65 1.64
CA VAL A 162 0.36 2.84 2.43
C VAL A 162 0.37 3.33 3.87
N ALA A 163 -0.76 3.26 4.54
CA ALA A 163 -0.90 3.77 5.91
C ALA A 163 -1.32 2.65 6.87
N SER A 164 -0.81 2.73 8.09
CA SER A 164 -1.26 1.87 9.20
C SER A 164 -2.57 2.38 9.81
N ALA A 165 -3.15 1.60 10.72
CA ALA A 165 -4.08 2.15 11.70
C ALA A 165 -3.42 3.25 12.55
N GLU A 166 -4.22 4.08 13.21
CA GLU A 166 -3.71 5.05 14.17
C GLU A 166 -2.82 4.37 15.21
N LEU A 167 -1.63 4.91 15.40
CA LEU A 167 -0.62 4.32 16.27
C LEU A 167 -0.11 5.38 17.26
N PRO A 168 -0.54 5.29 18.54
CA PRO A 168 -0.04 6.16 19.60
C PRO A 168 1.48 6.01 19.75
N GLU A 169 2.15 7.09 20.12
CA GLU A 169 3.61 7.06 20.33
C GLU A 169 4.03 6.05 21.40
N THR A 170 3.18 5.86 22.41
CA THR A 170 3.38 4.87 23.48
C THR A 170 3.43 3.43 22.98
N GLU A 171 2.89 3.15 21.78
CA GLU A 171 2.94 1.84 21.16
C GLU A 171 4.13 1.67 20.20
N LEU A 172 4.85 2.73 19.89
CA LEU A 172 6.08 2.70 19.11
C LEU A 172 7.24 2.22 19.99
N LYS A 173 7.28 0.93 20.28
CA LYS A 173 8.41 0.32 20.97
C LYS A 173 9.63 0.29 20.05
N GLN A 174 10.83 0.34 20.64
CA GLN A 174 12.06 0.05 19.90
C GLN A 174 12.01 -1.40 19.42
N ALA A 175 11.85 -1.57 18.13
CA ALA A 175 11.62 -2.87 17.52
C ALA A 175 11.93 -2.80 16.01
N SER A 176 12.11 -3.95 15.41
CA SER A 176 12.05 -4.11 13.96
C SER A 176 10.62 -4.41 13.54
N TRP A 177 10.22 -3.84 12.42
CA TRP A 177 8.89 -3.93 11.85
C TRP A 177 8.94 -4.58 10.47
N THR A 178 7.86 -5.24 10.10
CA THR A 178 7.65 -5.77 8.76
C THR A 178 6.31 -5.26 8.23
N TRP A 179 6.35 -4.65 7.07
CA TRP A 179 5.15 -4.18 6.37
C TRP A 179 4.94 -5.01 5.11
N ARG A 180 3.92 -5.85 5.11
CA ARG A 180 3.54 -6.65 3.95
C ARG A 180 2.59 -5.88 3.08
N ILE A 181 2.90 -5.78 1.79
CA ILE A 181 2.10 -5.08 0.79
C ILE A 181 1.92 -5.92 -0.47
N GLN A 182 0.81 -5.66 -1.15
CA GLN A 182 0.51 -6.21 -2.48
C GLN A 182 0.56 -5.08 -3.52
N PHE A 183 1.12 -5.36 -4.67
CA PHE A 183 1.13 -4.43 -5.79
C PHE A 183 1.09 -5.19 -7.12
N ARG A 184 0.77 -4.46 -8.23
CA ARG A 184 0.84 -5.04 -9.57
C ARG A 184 2.25 -4.92 -10.12
N LYS A 185 2.82 -6.03 -10.54
CA LYS A 185 4.13 -6.10 -11.18
C LYS A 185 4.06 -6.03 -12.71
N GLY A 186 2.89 -5.87 -13.27
CA GLY A 186 2.64 -5.76 -14.69
C GLY A 186 1.22 -6.17 -15.06
N VAL A 187 0.99 -6.30 -16.36
CA VAL A 187 -0.30 -6.71 -16.95
C VAL A 187 -0.08 -7.93 -17.82
N HIS A 188 -0.93 -8.94 -17.66
CA HIS A 188 -0.97 -10.09 -18.56
C HIS A 188 -1.64 -9.66 -19.87
N GLN A 189 -0.84 -9.38 -20.88
CA GLN A 189 -1.29 -8.76 -22.15
C GLN A 189 -2.47 -9.49 -22.80
N PRO A 190 -2.50 -10.84 -22.89
CA PRO A 190 -3.62 -11.54 -23.52
C PRO A 190 -4.97 -11.34 -22.82
N SER A 191 -4.99 -11.18 -21.51
CA SER A 191 -6.24 -11.01 -20.74
C SER A 191 -6.50 -9.57 -20.30
N GLY A 192 -5.49 -8.69 -20.36
CA GLY A 192 -5.58 -7.33 -19.84
C GLY A 192 -5.60 -7.24 -18.30
N HIS A 193 -5.46 -8.37 -17.60
CA HIS A 193 -5.53 -8.38 -16.13
C HIS A 193 -4.20 -8.00 -15.51
N GLY A 194 -4.26 -7.21 -14.46
CA GLY A 194 -3.11 -6.89 -13.63
C GLY A 194 -2.60 -8.13 -12.89
N VAL A 195 -1.30 -8.26 -12.83
CA VAL A 195 -0.62 -9.38 -12.18
C VAL A 195 0.02 -8.89 -10.89
N THR A 196 -0.43 -9.42 -9.75
CA THR A 196 0.01 -8.96 -8.44
C THR A 196 1.11 -9.82 -7.84
N THR A 197 1.87 -9.23 -6.91
CA THR A 197 2.83 -9.91 -6.07
C THR A 197 2.84 -9.32 -4.67
N LEU A 198 3.48 -10.01 -3.72
CA LEU A 198 3.66 -9.58 -2.34
C LEU A 198 5.13 -9.28 -2.08
N VAL A 199 5.37 -8.27 -1.23
CA VAL A 199 6.69 -8.01 -0.65
C VAL A 199 6.56 -7.71 0.83
N ASP A 200 7.62 -7.97 1.58
CA ASP A 200 7.80 -7.50 2.94
C ASP A 200 8.85 -6.39 2.96
N VAL A 201 8.49 -5.25 3.50
CA VAL A 201 9.42 -4.15 3.76
C VAL A 201 9.76 -4.14 5.25
N THR A 202 11.04 -4.29 5.57
CA THR A 202 11.53 -4.29 6.96
C THR A 202 12.23 -2.98 7.27
N PHE A 203 11.98 -2.46 8.47
CA PHE A 203 12.59 -1.25 8.99
C PHE A 203 12.59 -1.26 10.52
N ASP A 204 13.47 -0.47 11.13
CA ASP A 204 13.53 -0.29 12.57
C ASP A 204 12.78 0.98 13.01
N THR A 205 12.33 1.02 14.26
CA THR A 205 11.66 2.20 14.82
C THR A 205 12.52 3.46 14.70
N SER A 206 13.85 3.33 14.78
CA SER A 206 14.80 4.44 14.62
C SER A 206 14.82 5.04 13.20
N GLU A 207 14.32 4.33 12.20
CA GLU A 207 14.23 4.79 10.82
C GLU A 207 12.93 5.55 10.53
N ILE A 208 12.00 5.60 11.49
CA ILE A 208 10.73 6.31 11.34
C ILE A 208 10.97 7.82 11.46
N LEU A 209 10.64 8.55 10.41
CA LEU A 209 10.68 10.00 10.41
C LEU A 209 9.47 10.55 11.16
N LEU A 210 9.73 11.34 12.18
CA LEU A 210 8.67 12.08 12.89
C LEU A 210 8.38 13.35 12.09
N ALA A 211 7.10 13.65 11.83
CA ALA A 211 6.73 14.94 11.28
C ALA A 211 7.17 16.02 12.26
N GLU A 212 7.85 17.05 11.76
CA GLU A 212 8.10 18.24 12.55
C GLU A 212 6.78 18.78 13.07
N ALA A 213 6.69 19.01 14.38
CA ALA A 213 5.50 19.62 14.98
C ALA A 213 5.26 20.95 14.28
N THR A 214 4.20 21.04 13.48
CA THR A 214 3.79 22.33 12.89
C THR A 214 3.52 23.27 14.08
N PRO A 215 4.22 24.40 14.18
CA PRO A 215 3.98 25.34 15.27
C PRO A 215 2.52 25.74 15.24
N ALA A 216 1.86 25.70 16.40
CA ALA A 216 0.46 26.08 16.54
C ALA A 216 0.29 27.50 15.97
N PRO A 217 -0.75 27.77 15.18
CA PRO A 217 -1.03 29.14 14.72
C PRO A 217 -1.20 30.04 15.93
N LYS A 218 -0.42 31.16 15.91
CA LYS A 218 -0.50 32.20 16.94
C LYS A 218 -1.80 32.96 16.86
#